data_1bdf8facee4b60cdd071109e1274b107
#
_entry.id   1bdf8facee4b60cdd071109e1274b107
#
_cell.length_a   1.000
_cell.length_b   1.000
_cell.length_c   1.000
_cell.angle_alpha   90.00
_cell.angle_beta   90.00
_cell.angle_gamma   90.00
#
_symmetry.space_group_name_H-M   'P 1'
#
loop_
_entity.id
_entity.type
_entity.pdbx_description
1 polymer ?
#
loop_
_entity_poly.entity_id
_entity_poly.type
_entity_poly.pdbx_seq_one_letter_code
_entity_poly.pdbx_strand_id
1 'polypeptide(L)'
;CAPPPCKAREIVFSAFGLREGFYYSRLTAAERARHPLIAFAEEQGAGWRRFDLPPQAIFDWLTPAFAGETEADRVLRTAACHLSDISWDDHPDYRADQAYFRVLHLPAPGMNHRERAVLAMTMTYRYKSDPKSAMIDTALRLSDGRGRAYAKRLGACLRLAYNLSGGAPGLLPQLQLRRTERELRLLVPQ
;
A
#
# COMPACT_ATOMS: atom_id res chain seq x y z
N CYS A 1 -45.27 -1.82 -18.99
CA CYS A 1 -44.57 -0.53 -18.98
C CYS A 1 -43.10 -0.79 -18.78
N ALA A 2 -42.25 -0.49 -19.76
CA ALA A 2 -40.80 -0.62 -19.58
C ALA A 2 -40.33 0.46 -18.60
N PRO A 3 -39.41 0.16 -17.69
CA PRO A 3 -38.85 1.16 -16.79
C PRO A 3 -38.12 2.25 -17.62
N PRO A 4 -38.13 3.52 -17.14
CA PRO A 4 -37.44 4.58 -17.88
C PRO A 4 -35.95 4.26 -18.01
N PRO A 5 -35.32 4.67 -19.13
CA PRO A 5 -33.90 4.40 -19.35
C PRO A 5 -33.05 4.99 -18.22
N CYS A 6 -32.22 4.14 -17.62
CA CYS A 6 -31.30 4.55 -16.59
C CYS A 6 -30.27 5.54 -17.19
N LYS A 7 -30.24 6.79 -16.67
CA LYS A 7 -29.23 7.78 -17.07
C LYS A 7 -27.93 7.58 -16.27
N ALA A 8 -27.38 6.36 -16.31
CA ALA A 8 -26.10 6.07 -15.69
C ALA A 8 -24.98 6.88 -16.38
N ARG A 9 -24.14 7.54 -15.58
CA ARG A 9 -22.95 8.25 -16.09
C ARG A 9 -21.75 7.32 -16.20
N GLU A 10 -21.77 6.25 -15.44
CA GLU A 10 -20.66 5.30 -15.36
C GLU A 10 -21.19 3.91 -15.01
N ILE A 11 -20.54 2.88 -15.52
CA ILE A 11 -20.78 1.48 -15.15
C ILE A 11 -19.50 0.94 -14.54
N VAL A 12 -19.56 0.52 -13.28
CA VAL A 12 -18.42 -0.06 -12.57
C VAL A 12 -18.65 -1.55 -12.39
N PHE A 13 -17.70 -2.35 -12.88
CA PHE A 13 -17.71 -3.80 -12.67
C PHE A 13 -17.04 -4.11 -11.33
N SER A 14 -17.67 -4.97 -10.53
CA SER A 14 -17.14 -5.41 -9.24
C SER A 14 -17.01 -6.93 -9.21
N ALA A 15 -15.93 -7.44 -8.61
CA ALA A 15 -15.81 -8.85 -8.28
C ALA A 15 -16.65 -9.26 -7.06
N PHE A 16 -17.14 -8.28 -6.29
CA PHE A 16 -18.00 -8.50 -5.14
C PHE A 16 -19.47 -8.46 -5.56
N GLY A 17 -20.21 -9.48 -5.17
CA GLY A 17 -21.61 -9.67 -5.55
C GLY A 17 -22.59 -9.51 -4.40
N LEU A 18 -23.79 -10.09 -4.57
CA LEU A 18 -24.87 -10.06 -3.60
C LEU A 18 -24.48 -10.64 -2.24
N ARG A 19 -23.70 -11.74 -2.25
CA ARG A 19 -23.25 -12.42 -1.04
C ARG A 19 -22.38 -11.52 -0.16
N GLU A 20 -21.40 -10.86 -0.77
CA GLU A 20 -20.52 -9.92 -0.11
C GLU A 20 -21.29 -8.69 0.40
N GLY A 21 -22.25 -8.21 -0.39
CA GLY A 21 -23.17 -7.14 0.02
C GLY A 21 -24.03 -7.52 1.22
N PHE A 22 -24.50 -8.78 1.30
CA PHE A 22 -25.22 -9.27 2.45
C PHE A 22 -24.34 -9.28 3.72
N TYR A 23 -23.11 -9.79 3.65
CA TYR A 23 -22.19 -9.74 4.78
C TYR A 23 -21.89 -8.30 5.20
N TYR A 24 -21.61 -7.41 4.24
CA TYR A 24 -21.38 -5.99 4.52
C TYR A 24 -22.57 -5.34 5.24
N SER A 25 -23.83 -5.70 4.91
CA SER A 25 -25.03 -5.18 5.58
C SER A 25 -25.13 -5.58 7.06
N ARG A 26 -24.43 -6.64 7.48
CA ARG A 26 -24.39 -7.14 8.86
C ARG A 26 -23.29 -6.50 9.72
N LEU A 27 -22.36 -5.79 9.11
CA LEU A 27 -21.33 -5.06 9.85
C LEU A 27 -21.97 -3.95 10.70
N THR A 28 -21.35 -3.67 11.82
CA THR A 28 -21.72 -2.52 12.66
C THR A 28 -21.46 -1.19 11.94
N ALA A 29 -22.05 -0.10 12.43
CA ALA A 29 -21.78 1.23 11.87
C ALA A 29 -20.29 1.61 11.96
N ALA A 30 -19.62 1.24 13.04
CA ALA A 30 -18.20 1.49 13.23
C ALA A 30 -17.32 0.72 12.22
N GLU A 31 -17.61 -0.55 11.97
CA GLU A 31 -16.92 -1.36 10.98
C GLU A 31 -17.12 -0.83 9.56
N ARG A 32 -18.35 -0.44 9.22
CA ARG A 32 -18.66 0.15 7.90
C ARG A 32 -18.01 1.51 7.68
N ALA A 33 -17.72 2.25 8.75
CA ALA A 33 -17.03 3.54 8.65
C ALA A 33 -15.52 3.40 8.37
N ARG A 34 -14.92 2.21 8.58
CA ARG A 34 -13.51 1.95 8.28
C ARG A 34 -13.31 1.83 6.77
N HIS A 35 -12.19 2.36 6.28
CA HIS A 35 -11.85 2.19 4.86
C HIS A 35 -11.57 0.70 4.57
N PRO A 36 -12.27 0.06 3.60
CA PRO A 36 -12.21 -1.38 3.40
C PRO A 36 -10.80 -1.89 3.11
N LEU A 37 -10.01 -1.17 2.30
CA LEU A 37 -8.62 -1.52 2.00
C LEU A 37 -7.75 -1.52 3.26
N ILE A 38 -7.93 -0.54 4.14
CA ILE A 38 -7.13 -0.45 5.38
C ILE A 38 -7.47 -1.62 6.31
N ALA A 39 -8.76 -1.89 6.54
CA ALA A 39 -9.20 -3.01 7.36
C ALA A 39 -8.66 -4.36 6.84
N PHE A 40 -8.73 -4.56 5.51
CA PHE A 40 -8.16 -5.74 4.87
C PHE A 40 -6.64 -5.84 5.04
N ALA A 41 -5.91 -4.73 4.83
CA ALA A 41 -4.46 -4.70 4.96
C ALA A 41 -3.98 -4.95 6.40
N GLU A 42 -4.70 -4.47 7.39
CA GLU A 42 -4.44 -4.74 8.82
C GLU A 42 -4.55 -6.23 9.13
N GLU A 43 -5.65 -6.86 8.69
CA GLU A 43 -5.90 -8.28 8.92
C GLU A 43 -4.86 -9.16 8.22
N GLN A 44 -4.64 -8.93 6.92
CA GLN A 44 -3.68 -9.71 6.14
C GLN A 44 -2.23 -9.47 6.61
N GLY A 45 -1.87 -8.21 6.85
CA GLY A 45 -0.53 -7.83 7.28
C GLY A 45 -0.15 -8.41 8.64
N ALA A 46 -1.11 -8.64 9.53
CA ALA A 46 -0.87 -9.30 10.81
C ALA A 46 -0.35 -10.74 10.63
N GLY A 47 -0.85 -11.47 9.60
CA GLY A 47 -0.41 -12.84 9.29
C GLY A 47 0.97 -12.93 8.63
N TRP A 48 1.46 -11.85 8.01
CA TRP A 48 2.75 -11.82 7.29
C TRP A 48 3.86 -11.09 8.04
N ARG A 49 3.59 -10.56 9.21
CA ARG A 49 4.57 -9.78 9.96
C ARG A 49 5.73 -10.64 10.45
N ARG A 50 6.94 -10.27 10.03
CA ARG A 50 8.16 -10.93 10.47
C ARG A 50 8.64 -10.45 11.84
N PHE A 51 8.50 -9.14 12.08
CA PHE A 51 9.05 -8.47 13.26
C PHE A 51 7.96 -7.67 13.98
N ASP A 52 8.21 -7.33 15.23
CA ASP A 52 7.31 -6.51 16.04
C ASP A 52 7.38 -5.00 15.71
N LEU A 53 7.81 -4.65 14.50
CA LEU A 53 7.79 -3.28 14.01
C LEU A 53 6.35 -2.89 13.66
N PRO A 54 5.69 -2.02 14.46
CA PRO A 54 4.31 -1.67 14.22
C PRO A 54 4.15 -0.92 12.88
N PRO A 55 3.18 -1.26 12.03
CA PRO A 55 2.91 -0.53 10.79
C PRO A 55 2.66 0.97 11.02
N GLN A 56 2.03 1.32 12.14
CA GLN A 56 1.81 2.71 12.54
C GLN A 56 3.14 3.46 12.78
N ALA A 57 4.12 2.82 13.40
CA ALA A 57 5.43 3.44 13.61
C ALA A 57 6.14 3.74 12.28
N ILE A 58 6.01 2.84 11.31
CA ILE A 58 6.51 3.08 9.94
C ILE A 58 5.77 4.25 9.30
N PHE A 59 4.43 4.25 9.38
CA PHE A 59 3.58 5.30 8.83
C PHE A 59 3.95 6.67 9.38
N ASP A 60 4.06 6.80 10.70
CA ASP A 60 4.39 8.05 11.38
C ASP A 60 5.79 8.54 11.01
N TRP A 61 6.76 7.64 10.99
CA TRP A 61 8.13 7.94 10.62
C TRP A 61 8.26 8.46 9.18
N LEU A 62 7.46 7.92 8.26
CA LEU A 62 7.44 8.33 6.85
C LEU A 62 6.66 9.61 6.59
N THR A 63 5.81 10.07 7.50
CA THR A 63 4.89 11.20 7.30
C THR A 63 5.57 12.46 6.76
N PRO A 64 6.76 12.89 7.21
CA PRO A 64 7.43 14.06 6.64
C PRO A 64 7.76 13.93 5.14
N ALA A 65 8.03 12.72 4.65
CA ALA A 65 8.31 12.46 3.25
C ALA A 65 7.07 12.59 2.35
N PHE A 66 5.86 12.56 2.93
CA PHE A 66 4.57 12.54 2.22
C PHE A 66 3.70 13.76 2.52
N ALA A 67 4.28 14.86 3.00
CA ALA A 67 3.56 16.10 3.20
C ALA A 67 2.87 16.54 1.89
N GLY A 68 1.58 16.86 1.97
CA GLY A 68 0.76 17.24 0.81
C GLY A 68 0.23 16.08 -0.03
N GLU A 69 0.29 14.84 0.47
CA GLU A 69 -0.41 13.70 -0.15
C GLU A 69 -1.94 13.88 -0.12
N THR A 70 -2.64 13.29 -1.08
CA THR A 70 -4.11 13.23 -1.08
C THR A 70 -4.59 12.16 -0.10
N GLU A 71 -5.87 12.21 0.26
CA GLU A 71 -6.47 11.16 1.11
C GLU A 71 -6.37 9.77 0.46
N ALA A 72 -6.56 9.66 -0.85
CA ALA A 72 -6.38 8.40 -1.57
C ALA A 72 -4.92 7.89 -1.49
N ASP A 73 -3.93 8.78 -1.62
CA ASP A 73 -2.52 8.41 -1.44
C ASP A 73 -2.24 7.97 0.00
N ARG A 74 -2.83 8.64 0.99
CA ARG A 74 -2.70 8.30 2.40
C ARG A 74 -3.26 6.92 2.70
N VAL A 75 -4.42 6.58 2.15
CA VAL A 75 -4.99 5.23 2.25
C VAL A 75 -4.04 4.18 1.68
N LEU A 76 -3.46 4.42 0.50
CA LEU A 76 -2.47 3.52 -0.10
C LEU A 76 -1.21 3.40 0.76
N ARG A 77 -0.73 4.50 1.34
CA ARG A 77 0.43 4.49 2.24
C ARG A 77 0.16 3.69 3.51
N THR A 78 -1.01 3.86 4.11
CA THR A 78 -1.44 3.07 5.27
C THR A 78 -1.46 1.59 4.94
N ALA A 79 -2.14 1.20 3.86
CA ALA A 79 -2.18 -0.19 3.40
C ALA A 79 -0.78 -0.75 3.12
N ALA A 80 0.10 0.05 2.48
CA ALA A 80 1.48 -0.33 2.18
C ALA A 80 2.31 -0.59 3.45
N CYS A 81 2.12 0.20 4.51
CA CYS A 81 2.78 -0.04 5.80
C CYS A 81 2.35 -1.37 6.42
N HIS A 82 1.05 -1.70 6.37
CA HIS A 82 0.55 -2.97 6.89
C HIS A 82 1.03 -4.18 6.07
N LEU A 83 1.11 -4.05 4.74
CA LEU A 83 1.51 -5.11 3.81
C LEU A 83 3.02 -5.17 3.55
N SER A 84 3.81 -4.36 4.24
CA SER A 84 5.24 -4.18 3.92
C SER A 84 6.09 -5.45 4.05
N ASP A 85 5.64 -6.45 4.79
CA ASP A 85 6.30 -7.74 4.94
C ASP A 85 5.66 -8.88 4.12
N ILE A 86 4.80 -8.57 3.14
CA ILE A 86 4.00 -9.55 2.38
C ILE A 86 4.80 -10.70 1.74
N SER A 87 6.09 -10.53 1.55
CA SER A 87 6.98 -11.51 0.89
C SER A 87 8.29 -11.70 1.65
N TRP A 88 8.30 -11.47 2.94
CA TRP A 88 9.53 -11.58 3.73
C TRP A 88 10.10 -13.01 3.76
N ASP A 89 9.24 -14.01 3.69
CA ASP A 89 9.54 -15.45 3.72
C ASP A 89 9.96 -16.02 2.35
N ASP A 90 9.76 -15.27 1.27
CA ASP A 90 10.22 -15.67 -0.06
C ASP A 90 11.74 -15.55 -0.18
N HIS A 91 12.32 -16.32 -1.11
CA HIS A 91 13.73 -16.22 -1.43
C HIS A 91 14.10 -14.80 -1.90
N PRO A 92 15.20 -14.20 -1.45
CA PRO A 92 15.57 -12.81 -1.76
C PRO A 92 15.56 -12.46 -3.25
N ASP A 93 15.94 -13.39 -4.14
CA ASP A 93 16.01 -13.16 -5.59
C ASP A 93 14.62 -12.97 -6.21
N TYR A 94 13.60 -13.60 -5.65
CA TYR A 94 12.23 -13.59 -6.19
C TYR A 94 11.24 -12.76 -5.34
N ARG A 95 11.68 -12.28 -4.20
CA ARG A 95 10.84 -11.57 -3.21
C ARG A 95 10.10 -10.39 -3.81
N ALA A 96 10.77 -9.60 -4.64
CA ALA A 96 10.15 -8.45 -5.31
C ALA A 96 9.04 -8.88 -6.29
N ASP A 97 9.29 -9.95 -7.03
CA ASP A 97 8.36 -10.50 -8.02
C ASP A 97 7.14 -11.11 -7.31
N GLN A 98 7.38 -11.87 -6.24
CA GLN A 98 6.31 -12.45 -5.43
C GLN A 98 5.45 -11.36 -4.77
N ALA A 99 6.06 -10.33 -4.20
CA ALA A 99 5.35 -9.19 -3.62
C ALA A 99 4.43 -8.51 -4.64
N TYR A 100 4.93 -8.31 -5.88
CA TYR A 100 4.14 -7.76 -6.97
C TYR A 100 2.91 -8.60 -7.28
N PHE A 101 3.10 -9.90 -7.54
CA PHE A 101 1.99 -10.79 -7.89
C PHE A 101 1.02 -10.99 -6.73
N ARG A 102 1.50 -11.12 -5.50
CA ARG A 102 0.61 -11.22 -4.32
C ARG A 102 -0.32 -10.02 -4.26
N VAL A 103 0.18 -8.78 -4.40
CA VAL A 103 -0.68 -7.59 -4.37
C VAL A 103 -1.63 -7.51 -5.54
N LEU A 104 -1.21 -7.89 -6.75
CA LEU A 104 -2.11 -7.91 -7.91
C LEU A 104 -3.30 -8.85 -7.71
N HIS A 105 -3.09 -9.98 -7.04
CA HIS A 105 -4.10 -11.01 -6.83
C HIS A 105 -4.81 -10.91 -5.47
N LEU A 106 -4.45 -9.93 -4.61
CA LEU A 106 -5.16 -9.74 -3.34
C LEU A 106 -6.64 -9.49 -3.58
N PRO A 107 -7.55 -10.23 -2.92
CA PRO A 107 -8.99 -9.97 -2.99
C PRO A 107 -9.39 -8.78 -2.11
N ALA A 108 -8.59 -7.71 -2.16
CA ALA A 108 -8.78 -6.53 -1.33
C ALA A 108 -9.94 -5.66 -1.85
N PRO A 109 -10.94 -5.35 -1.02
CA PRO A 109 -12.02 -4.43 -1.35
C PRO A 109 -11.54 -2.97 -1.27
N GLY A 110 -12.32 -2.06 -1.87
CA GLY A 110 -12.07 -0.61 -1.77
C GLY A 110 -10.82 -0.12 -2.52
N MET A 111 -10.40 -0.84 -3.56
CA MET A 111 -9.23 -0.52 -4.36
C MET A 111 -9.55 -0.71 -5.85
N ASN A 112 -9.37 0.33 -6.66
CA ASN A 112 -9.51 0.25 -8.10
C ASN A 112 -8.23 -0.29 -8.77
N HIS A 113 -8.28 -0.52 -10.09
CA HIS A 113 -7.14 -1.10 -10.83
C HIS A 113 -5.89 -0.23 -10.79
N ARG A 114 -6.03 1.10 -10.85
CA ARG A 114 -4.91 2.04 -10.74
C ARG A 114 -4.26 1.98 -9.35
N GLU A 115 -5.05 2.00 -8.30
CA GLU A 115 -4.58 1.90 -6.92
C GLU A 115 -3.89 0.57 -6.64
N ARG A 116 -4.45 -0.52 -7.16
CA ARG A 116 -3.85 -1.86 -7.11
C ARG A 116 -2.49 -1.88 -7.80
N ALA A 117 -2.37 -1.29 -8.98
CA ALA A 117 -1.12 -1.18 -9.71
C ALA A 117 -0.07 -0.37 -8.94
N VAL A 118 -0.47 0.76 -8.35
CA VAL A 118 0.41 1.60 -7.52
C VAL A 118 0.89 0.83 -6.28
N LEU A 119 -0.01 0.12 -5.60
CA LEU A 119 0.34 -0.66 -4.42
C LEU A 119 1.27 -1.84 -4.77
N ALA A 120 1.01 -2.55 -5.87
CA ALA A 120 1.86 -3.64 -6.35
C ALA A 120 3.28 -3.16 -6.68
N MET A 121 3.40 -2.03 -7.42
CA MET A 121 4.70 -1.41 -7.67
C MET A 121 5.38 -0.95 -6.38
N THR A 122 4.64 -0.41 -5.43
CA THR A 122 5.19 0.00 -4.12
C THR A 122 5.85 -1.18 -3.42
N MET A 123 5.18 -2.34 -3.36
CA MET A 123 5.75 -3.54 -2.74
C MET A 123 6.96 -4.06 -3.51
N THR A 124 6.94 -3.98 -4.83
CA THR A 124 8.12 -4.31 -5.65
C THR A 124 9.31 -3.41 -5.28
N TYR A 125 9.12 -2.08 -5.27
CA TYR A 125 10.18 -1.13 -4.91
C TYR A 125 10.62 -1.22 -3.44
N ARG A 126 9.78 -1.76 -2.57
CA ARG A 126 10.15 -2.08 -1.19
C ARG A 126 11.28 -3.12 -1.14
N TYR A 127 11.27 -4.12 -2.03
CA TYR A 127 12.26 -5.18 -2.05
C TYR A 127 13.38 -4.96 -3.08
N LYS A 128 13.11 -4.26 -4.19
CA LYS A 128 14.07 -4.05 -5.27
C LYS A 128 14.06 -2.62 -5.78
N SER A 129 15.24 -1.99 -5.86
CA SER A 129 15.36 -0.58 -6.27
C SER A 129 15.07 -0.35 -7.75
N ASP A 130 15.44 -1.32 -8.58
CA ASP A 130 15.33 -1.26 -10.03
C ASP A 130 14.76 -2.59 -10.57
N PRO A 131 13.44 -2.79 -10.46
CA PRO A 131 12.80 -3.97 -11.03
C PRO A 131 12.82 -3.91 -12.55
N LYS A 132 12.92 -5.07 -13.20
CA LYS A 132 12.80 -5.14 -14.67
C LYS A 132 11.44 -4.59 -15.10
N SER A 133 11.42 -3.67 -16.07
CA SER A 133 10.19 -3.05 -16.56
C SER A 133 9.19 -4.06 -17.10
N ALA A 134 9.65 -5.13 -17.75
CA ALA A 134 8.79 -6.19 -18.28
C ALA A 134 7.96 -6.89 -17.18
N MET A 135 8.49 -7.02 -15.96
CA MET A 135 7.78 -7.62 -14.83
C MET A 135 6.61 -6.75 -14.36
N ILE A 136 6.81 -5.44 -14.29
CA ILE A 136 5.81 -4.49 -13.79
C ILE A 136 5.02 -3.79 -14.91
N ASP A 137 5.16 -4.25 -16.16
CA ASP A 137 4.59 -3.60 -17.34
C ASP A 137 3.06 -3.40 -17.25
N THR A 138 2.34 -4.40 -16.75
CA THR A 138 0.89 -4.28 -16.53
C THR A 138 0.55 -3.13 -15.57
N ALA A 139 1.28 -3.02 -14.46
CA ALA A 139 1.06 -1.93 -13.50
C ALA A 139 1.48 -0.57 -14.08
N LEU A 140 2.52 -0.53 -14.90
CA LEU A 140 2.92 0.69 -15.60
C LEU A 140 1.83 1.17 -16.56
N ARG A 141 1.15 0.28 -17.28
CA ARG A 141 0.04 0.65 -18.16
C ARG A 141 -1.21 1.12 -17.41
N LEU A 142 -1.48 0.56 -16.25
CA LEU A 142 -2.65 0.91 -15.41
C LEU A 142 -2.44 2.16 -14.57
N SER A 143 -1.21 2.69 -14.48
CA SER A 143 -0.88 3.86 -13.66
C SER A 143 -0.41 5.04 -14.49
N ASP A 144 -0.70 6.25 -14.03
CA ASP A 144 -0.18 7.48 -14.58
C ASP A 144 1.24 7.79 -14.05
N GLY A 145 1.86 8.84 -14.59
CA GLY A 145 3.20 9.28 -14.16
C GLY A 145 3.28 9.64 -12.68
N ARG A 146 2.21 10.25 -12.12
CA ARG A 146 2.12 10.60 -10.69
C ARG A 146 2.08 9.34 -9.83
N GLY A 147 1.23 8.36 -10.19
CA GLY A 147 1.12 7.11 -9.45
C GLY A 147 2.42 6.29 -9.47
N ARG A 148 3.13 6.25 -10.61
CA ARG A 148 4.44 5.60 -10.74
C ARG A 148 5.50 6.25 -9.84
N ALA A 149 5.57 7.58 -9.85
CA ALA A 149 6.50 8.34 -9.00
C ALA A 149 6.18 8.13 -7.51
N TYR A 150 4.89 8.11 -7.16
CA TYR A 150 4.44 7.84 -5.81
C TYR A 150 4.83 6.42 -5.35
N ALA A 151 4.58 5.40 -6.17
CA ALA A 151 4.94 4.01 -5.87
C ALA A 151 6.45 3.85 -5.63
N LYS A 152 7.27 4.42 -6.52
CA LYS A 152 8.73 4.38 -6.38
C LYS A 152 9.21 5.06 -5.10
N ARG A 153 8.67 6.24 -4.78
CA ARG A 153 9.00 6.98 -3.56
C ARG A 153 8.59 6.20 -2.32
N LEU A 154 7.35 5.73 -2.26
CA LEU A 154 6.84 4.99 -1.09
C LEU A 154 7.59 3.68 -0.87
N GLY A 155 7.84 2.90 -1.94
CA GLY A 155 8.61 1.67 -1.84
C GLY A 155 10.05 1.90 -1.39
N ALA A 156 10.72 2.95 -1.91
CA ALA A 156 12.06 3.32 -1.45
C ALA A 156 12.09 3.75 0.02
N CYS A 157 11.08 4.51 0.47
CA CYS A 157 10.94 4.92 1.87
C CYS A 157 10.70 3.73 2.79
N LEU A 158 9.83 2.77 2.42
CA LEU A 158 9.62 1.53 3.17
C LEU A 158 10.92 0.72 3.25
N ARG A 159 11.64 0.56 2.14
CA ARG A 159 12.93 -0.13 2.13
C ARG A 159 13.94 0.54 3.07
N LEU A 160 14.00 1.87 3.06
CA LEU A 160 14.86 2.63 3.97
C LEU A 160 14.50 2.38 5.44
N ALA A 161 13.21 2.42 5.79
CA ALA A 161 12.73 2.15 7.14
C ALA A 161 13.18 0.78 7.64
N TYR A 162 13.02 -0.26 6.82
CA TYR A 162 13.44 -1.61 7.18
C TYR A 162 14.96 -1.80 7.22
N ASN A 163 15.71 -1.15 6.31
CA ASN A 163 17.17 -1.23 6.32
C ASN A 163 17.75 -0.55 7.57
N LEU A 164 17.17 0.56 8.00
CA LEU A 164 17.61 1.28 9.19
C LEU A 164 17.23 0.57 10.50
N SER A 165 16.04 -0.02 10.56
CA SER A 165 15.54 -0.65 11.78
C SER A 165 15.93 -2.14 11.88
N GLY A 166 16.28 -2.78 10.76
CA GLY A 166 16.36 -4.25 10.69
C GLY A 166 15.04 -4.94 11.04
N GLY A 167 13.92 -4.18 11.05
CA GLY A 167 12.62 -4.64 11.52
C GLY A 167 12.47 -4.62 13.05
N ALA A 168 13.47 -4.17 13.80
CA ALA A 168 13.42 -4.11 15.26
C ALA A 168 12.53 -2.94 15.72
N PRO A 169 11.66 -3.17 16.73
CA PRO A 169 10.86 -2.10 17.34
C PRO A 169 11.78 -1.12 18.08
N GLY A 170 11.37 0.16 18.10
CA GLY A 170 12.05 1.20 18.88
C GLY A 170 13.26 1.85 18.21
N LEU A 171 13.77 1.35 17.08
CA LEU A 171 14.87 2.01 16.36
C LEU A 171 14.38 3.17 15.49
N LEU A 172 13.27 3.02 14.77
CA LEU A 172 12.73 4.10 13.93
C LEU A 172 12.41 5.39 14.70
N PRO A 173 11.83 5.36 15.91
CA PRO A 173 11.60 6.57 16.70
C PRO A 173 12.87 7.33 17.09
N GLN A 174 14.03 6.69 17.11
CA GLN A 174 15.32 7.33 17.39
C GLN A 174 15.87 8.08 16.16
N LEU A 175 15.37 7.76 15.00
CA LEU A 175 15.76 8.35 13.72
C LEU A 175 14.66 9.32 13.28
N GLN A 176 15.03 10.49 12.78
CA GLN A 176 14.04 11.46 12.31
C GLN A 176 14.22 11.74 10.82
N LEU A 177 13.11 11.68 10.09
CA LEU A 177 13.04 12.25 8.74
C LEU A 177 12.58 13.71 8.86
N ARG A 178 13.36 14.64 8.30
CA ARG A 178 12.97 16.04 8.20
C ARG A 178 12.95 16.47 6.74
N ARG A 179 11.80 16.95 6.30
CA ARG A 179 11.65 17.52 4.96
C ARG A 179 11.94 19.02 5.02
N THR A 180 12.77 19.50 4.08
CA THR A 180 12.91 20.90 3.72
C THR A 180 12.31 21.14 2.34
N GLU A 181 12.33 22.36 1.84
CA GLU A 181 11.83 22.66 0.48
C GLU A 181 12.58 21.90 -0.63
N ARG A 182 13.84 21.54 -0.40
CA ARG A 182 14.73 20.98 -1.44
C ARG A 182 15.16 19.54 -1.18
N GLU A 183 15.06 19.05 0.06
CA GLU A 183 15.63 17.76 0.44
C GLU A 183 14.87 17.08 1.58
N LEU A 184 15.08 15.78 1.69
CA LEU A 184 14.66 14.96 2.83
C LEU A 184 15.93 14.56 3.60
N ARG A 185 16.06 15.01 4.84
CA ARG A 185 17.20 14.73 5.73
C ARG A 185 16.86 13.60 6.69
N LEU A 186 17.81 12.68 6.83
CA LEU A 186 17.79 11.69 7.91
C LEU A 186 18.68 12.20 9.04
N LEU A 187 18.09 12.39 10.21
CA LEU A 187 18.80 12.76 11.44
C LEU A 187 19.02 11.49 12.27
N VAL A 188 20.28 11.23 12.59
CA VAL A 188 20.71 10.10 13.42
C VAL A 188 21.18 10.67 14.76
N PRO A 189 20.77 10.09 15.91
CA PRO A 189 21.30 10.51 17.22
C PRO A 189 22.80 10.29 17.28
N GLN A 190 23.50 11.19 17.97
CA GLN A 190 24.92 11.05 18.27
C GLN A 190 25.17 10.03 19.37
#